data_b4228c4371ffab3a5e5e3df4b3df307d
#
_entry.id   b4228c4371ffab3a5e5e3df4b3df307d
#
_cell.length_a   1.000
_cell.length_b   1.000
_cell.length_c   1.000
_cell.angle_alpha   90.00
_cell.angle_beta   90.00
_cell.angle_gamma   90.00
#
_symmetry.space_group_name_H-M   'P 1'
#
loop_
_entity.id
_entity.type
_entity.pdbx_description
1 polymer ?
#
loop_
_entity_poly.entity_id
_entity_poly.type
_entity_poly.pdbx_seq_one_letter_code
_entity_poly.pdbx_strand_id
1 'polypeptide(L)'
;LLPVAENLIDKFGKKLKDLEEFGKDKIIREFSVEYMMKVIKSDLKSLSIEMDNFFSEQTMINSNAIETALSTLKDKGLIYNGIIEAPKGKTHTDWEAREQMLFKSTKFDDDIDRPIKKSDGSWTYFAPDLAYHADKLKRGFDVVIDILGADHSGYVSRLKAVINAFAEKRVEFEVKLVQLVKLIKNEKVLKMSKRAGDYILVQDLLEEVSSDFIRFVMLSRNNDVPLDFDIDLMLSKSKDNPVFYVQYAYARINSIIRTLKISLNDQISINAKTFQPNEYEDKIIRKIFEWPKIIDSASYKLEPHKIPFYLFELSTLFHSYWSKGNEDKK
;
A
#
# COMPACT_ATOMS: atom_id res chain seq x y z
N LEU A 1 -20.85 5.35 -10.37
CA LEU A 1 -20.79 5.83 -11.77
C LEU A 1 -21.86 6.88 -12.08
N LEU A 2 -23.01 6.89 -11.39
CA LEU A 2 -24.09 7.86 -11.65
C LEU A 2 -23.60 9.33 -11.56
N PRO A 3 -22.88 9.77 -10.51
CA PRO A 3 -22.36 11.13 -10.43
C PRO A 3 -21.39 11.48 -11.57
N VAL A 4 -20.61 10.50 -12.07
CA VAL A 4 -19.72 10.71 -13.22
C VAL A 4 -20.55 11.03 -14.46
N ALA A 5 -21.63 10.26 -14.70
CA ALA A 5 -22.52 10.46 -15.85
C ALA A 5 -23.26 11.80 -15.80
N GLU A 6 -23.76 12.19 -14.62
CA GLU A 6 -24.42 13.48 -14.39
C GLU A 6 -23.48 14.65 -14.70
N ASN A 7 -22.27 14.63 -14.11
CA ASN A 7 -21.26 15.67 -14.38
C ASN A 7 -20.80 15.69 -15.85
N LEU A 8 -20.74 14.54 -16.51
CA LEU A 8 -20.43 14.45 -17.94
C LEU A 8 -21.51 15.11 -18.78
N ILE A 9 -22.78 14.83 -18.44
CA ILE A 9 -23.93 15.43 -19.12
C ILE A 9 -23.98 16.94 -18.90
N ASP A 10 -23.75 17.41 -17.68
CA ASP A 10 -23.71 18.85 -17.36
C ASP A 10 -22.61 19.56 -18.14
N LYS A 11 -21.42 18.94 -18.27
CA LYS A 11 -20.28 19.56 -18.95
C LYS A 11 -20.40 19.56 -20.47
N PHE A 12 -20.89 18.48 -21.05
CA PHE A 12 -20.89 18.30 -22.51
C PHE A 12 -22.30 18.32 -23.15
N GLY A 13 -23.33 17.96 -22.40
CA GLY A 13 -24.73 18.03 -22.83
C GLY A 13 -25.00 17.39 -24.18
N LYS A 14 -25.70 18.14 -25.03
CA LYS A 14 -26.05 17.70 -26.38
C LYS A 14 -24.85 17.48 -27.31
N LYS A 15 -23.71 18.14 -27.05
CA LYS A 15 -22.50 18.00 -27.87
C LYS A 15 -22.01 16.55 -27.98
N LEU A 16 -22.24 15.72 -26.94
CA LEU A 16 -21.90 14.30 -27.01
C LEU A 16 -22.72 13.53 -28.06
N LYS A 17 -23.95 13.97 -28.36
CA LYS A 17 -24.81 13.31 -29.35
C LYS A 17 -24.36 13.55 -30.78
N ASP A 18 -23.71 14.69 -31.02
CA ASP A 18 -23.31 15.14 -32.36
C ASP A 18 -21.92 14.63 -32.79
N LEU A 19 -21.21 13.91 -31.87
CA LEU A 19 -19.91 13.35 -32.15
C LEU A 19 -20.00 11.94 -32.75
N GLU A 20 -19.03 11.59 -33.58
CA GLU A 20 -18.84 10.20 -34.02
C GLU A 20 -18.50 9.31 -32.81
N GLU A 21 -18.80 8.00 -32.91
CA GLU A 21 -18.65 7.00 -31.84
C GLU A 21 -17.26 7.05 -31.19
N PHE A 22 -16.21 7.04 -32.01
CA PHE A 22 -14.82 7.09 -31.54
C PHE A 22 -14.50 8.38 -30.74
N GLY A 23 -15.06 9.52 -31.15
CA GLY A 23 -14.89 10.78 -30.44
C GLY A 23 -15.64 10.80 -29.09
N LYS A 24 -16.82 10.18 -29.04
CA LYS A 24 -17.57 10.00 -27.79
C LYS A 24 -16.82 9.17 -26.79
N ASP A 25 -16.35 7.99 -27.21
CA ASP A 25 -15.63 7.05 -26.34
C ASP A 25 -14.39 7.69 -25.73
N LYS A 26 -13.64 8.45 -26.53
CA LYS A 26 -12.46 9.16 -26.06
C LYS A 26 -12.82 10.17 -24.95
N ILE A 27 -13.83 11.04 -25.20
CA ILE A 27 -14.24 12.06 -24.23
C ILE A 27 -14.79 11.43 -22.97
N ILE A 28 -15.66 10.41 -23.09
CA ILE A 28 -16.24 9.71 -21.95
C ILE A 28 -15.14 9.09 -21.09
N ARG A 29 -14.18 8.41 -21.70
CA ARG A 29 -13.06 7.77 -21.01
C ARG A 29 -12.18 8.79 -20.30
N GLU A 30 -11.72 9.83 -21.01
CA GLU A 30 -10.84 10.86 -20.45
C GLU A 30 -11.51 11.59 -19.28
N PHE A 31 -12.76 11.99 -19.45
CA PHE A 31 -13.53 12.64 -18.39
C PHE A 31 -13.74 11.73 -17.19
N SER A 32 -14.13 10.46 -17.42
CA SER A 32 -14.39 9.51 -16.34
C SER A 32 -13.13 9.22 -15.53
N VAL A 33 -12.00 9.04 -16.22
CA VAL A 33 -10.69 8.84 -15.56
C VAL A 33 -10.30 10.08 -14.77
N GLU A 34 -10.41 11.29 -15.33
CA GLU A 34 -10.11 12.53 -14.62
C GLU A 34 -10.98 12.70 -13.36
N TYR A 35 -12.29 12.43 -13.49
CA TYR A 35 -13.23 12.53 -12.37
C TYR A 35 -12.86 11.53 -11.27
N MET A 36 -12.69 10.25 -11.62
CA MET A 36 -12.36 9.21 -10.65
C MET A 36 -11.01 9.45 -10.00
N MET A 37 -10.02 9.96 -10.73
CA MET A 37 -8.72 10.32 -10.14
C MET A 37 -8.82 11.47 -9.12
N LYS A 38 -9.75 12.42 -9.32
CA LYS A 38 -10.03 13.45 -8.29
C LYS A 38 -10.62 12.83 -7.03
N VAL A 39 -11.56 11.90 -7.18
CA VAL A 39 -12.14 11.16 -6.03
C VAL A 39 -11.05 10.37 -5.30
N ILE A 40 -10.25 9.57 -6.02
CA ILE A 40 -9.17 8.76 -5.44
C ILE A 40 -8.16 9.64 -4.67
N LYS A 41 -7.75 10.78 -5.25
CA LYS A 41 -6.84 11.72 -4.58
C LYS A 41 -7.45 12.32 -3.32
N SER A 42 -8.74 12.64 -3.35
CA SER A 42 -9.47 13.13 -2.19
C SER A 42 -9.55 12.09 -1.09
N ASP A 43 -9.87 10.85 -1.42
CA ASP A 43 -9.95 9.73 -0.47
C ASP A 43 -8.60 9.45 0.19
N LEU A 44 -7.54 9.39 -0.61
CA LEU A 44 -6.18 9.23 -0.10
C LEU A 44 -5.77 10.37 0.83
N LYS A 45 -6.08 11.62 0.45
CA LYS A 45 -5.81 12.80 1.29
C LYS A 45 -6.57 12.74 2.61
N SER A 46 -7.82 12.29 2.60
CA SER A 46 -8.62 12.10 3.82
C SER A 46 -8.00 11.06 4.76
N LEU A 47 -7.26 10.09 4.22
CA LEU A 47 -6.45 9.14 4.96
C LEU A 47 -5.04 9.65 5.27
N SER A 48 -4.72 10.93 5.01
CA SER A 48 -3.37 11.50 5.14
C SER A 48 -2.32 10.73 4.34
N ILE A 49 -2.70 10.29 3.13
CA ILE A 49 -1.82 9.63 2.17
C ILE A 49 -1.64 10.55 0.97
N GLU A 50 -0.41 10.97 0.73
CA GLU A 50 -0.04 11.80 -0.42
C GLU A 50 0.91 11.00 -1.31
N MET A 51 0.58 10.95 -2.61
CA MET A 51 1.39 10.28 -3.62
C MET A 51 2.11 11.34 -4.45
N ASP A 52 3.43 11.20 -4.59
CA ASP A 52 4.24 12.10 -5.42
C ASP A 52 3.90 12.01 -6.90
N ASN A 53 3.51 10.80 -7.35
CA ASN A 53 3.22 10.54 -8.75
C ASN A 53 2.06 9.56 -8.94
N PHE A 54 1.13 9.91 -9.82
CA PHE A 54 0.11 9.01 -10.35
C PHE A 54 0.45 8.72 -11.81
N PHE A 55 1.04 7.57 -12.04
CA PHE A 55 1.50 7.18 -13.36
C PHE A 55 0.36 6.59 -14.20
N SER A 56 0.22 7.05 -15.45
CA SER A 56 -0.79 6.55 -16.37
C SER A 56 -0.20 5.55 -17.36
N GLU A 57 -0.77 4.35 -17.40
CA GLU A 57 -0.40 3.32 -18.40
C GLU A 57 -0.59 3.82 -19.85
N GLN A 58 -1.62 4.66 -20.08
CA GLN A 58 -1.84 5.26 -21.40
C GLN A 58 -0.65 6.11 -21.88
N THR A 59 0.09 6.71 -20.95
CA THR A 59 1.30 7.47 -21.27
C THR A 59 2.37 6.57 -21.86
N MET A 60 2.53 5.36 -21.37
CA MET A 60 3.49 4.38 -21.92
C MET A 60 3.12 3.95 -23.33
N ILE A 61 1.83 3.74 -23.58
CA ILE A 61 1.34 3.38 -24.92
C ILE A 61 1.61 4.53 -25.90
N ASN A 62 1.26 5.76 -25.50
CA ASN A 62 1.42 6.95 -26.36
C ASN A 62 2.89 7.30 -26.64
N SER A 63 3.81 6.94 -25.76
CA SER A 63 5.25 7.24 -25.86
C SER A 63 6.07 6.10 -26.48
N ASN A 64 5.44 5.04 -26.97
CA ASN A 64 6.10 3.82 -27.43
C ASN A 64 7.08 3.22 -26.41
N ALA A 65 6.76 3.35 -25.12
CA ALA A 65 7.66 2.89 -24.05
C ALA A 65 7.84 1.38 -24.05
N ILE A 66 6.81 0.62 -24.45
CA ILE A 66 6.87 -0.84 -24.57
C ILE A 66 7.88 -1.23 -25.65
N GLU A 67 7.77 -0.64 -26.83
CA GLU A 67 8.67 -0.89 -27.96
C GLU A 67 10.12 -0.52 -27.62
N THR A 68 10.32 0.61 -26.93
CA THR A 68 11.64 1.05 -26.47
C THR A 68 12.25 0.06 -25.48
N ALA A 69 11.46 -0.39 -24.51
CA ALA A 69 11.92 -1.38 -23.53
C ALA A 69 12.28 -2.71 -24.21
N LEU A 70 11.45 -3.15 -25.17
CA LEU A 70 11.73 -4.36 -25.96
C LEU A 70 12.99 -4.24 -26.82
N SER A 71 13.22 -3.08 -27.43
CA SER A 71 14.46 -2.85 -28.17
C SER A 71 15.67 -3.04 -27.28
N THR A 72 15.67 -2.43 -26.09
CA THR A 72 16.75 -2.60 -25.11
C THR A 72 17.00 -4.07 -24.74
N LEU A 73 15.94 -4.84 -24.53
CA LEU A 73 16.08 -6.27 -24.21
C LEU A 73 16.54 -7.10 -25.42
N LYS A 74 16.15 -6.74 -26.62
CA LYS A 74 16.63 -7.36 -27.86
C LYS A 74 18.12 -7.13 -28.04
N ASP A 75 18.60 -5.91 -27.84
CA ASP A 75 20.03 -5.56 -27.94
C ASP A 75 20.87 -6.33 -26.93
N LYS A 76 20.29 -6.66 -25.76
CA LYS A 76 20.89 -7.53 -24.74
C LYS A 76 20.75 -9.04 -25.09
N GLY A 77 20.11 -9.42 -26.16
CA GLY A 77 19.87 -10.83 -26.55
C GLY A 77 18.90 -11.59 -25.63
N LEU A 78 18.02 -10.85 -24.95
CA LEU A 78 17.08 -11.37 -23.95
C LEU A 78 15.67 -11.63 -24.51
N ILE A 79 15.44 -11.35 -25.79
CA ILE A 79 14.17 -11.60 -26.48
C ILE A 79 14.39 -12.63 -27.59
N TYR A 80 13.46 -13.59 -27.72
CA TYR A 80 13.45 -14.57 -28.77
C TYR A 80 12.01 -15.00 -29.10
N ASN A 81 11.84 -15.66 -30.24
CA ASN A 81 10.60 -16.35 -30.59
C ASN A 81 10.69 -17.83 -30.16
N GLY A 82 9.69 -18.35 -29.52
CA GLY A 82 9.67 -19.73 -29.05
C GLY A 82 8.28 -20.17 -28.59
N ILE A 83 8.19 -21.45 -28.26
CA ILE A 83 6.97 -22.07 -27.74
C ILE A 83 7.19 -22.39 -26.27
N ILE A 84 6.26 -21.96 -25.43
CA ILE A 84 6.25 -22.33 -24.00
C ILE A 84 5.57 -23.67 -23.85
N GLU A 85 6.10 -24.53 -22.98
CA GLU A 85 5.44 -25.78 -22.59
C GLU A 85 4.10 -25.52 -21.88
N ALA A 86 3.19 -26.48 -21.98
CA ALA A 86 1.91 -26.40 -21.31
C ALA A 86 2.08 -26.20 -19.78
N PRO A 87 1.30 -25.32 -19.13
CA PRO A 87 1.35 -25.17 -17.69
C PRO A 87 1.08 -26.49 -16.98
N LYS A 88 1.91 -26.85 -15.99
CA LYS A 88 1.73 -28.07 -15.20
C LYS A 88 0.33 -28.08 -14.59
N GLY A 89 -0.45 -29.15 -14.84
CA GLY A 89 -1.78 -29.36 -14.28
C GLY A 89 -2.96 -28.90 -15.14
N LYS A 90 -2.76 -28.34 -16.35
CA LYS A 90 -3.83 -28.17 -17.34
C LYS A 90 -3.84 -29.33 -18.30
N THR A 91 -5.04 -29.90 -18.57
CA THR A 91 -5.23 -30.91 -19.61
C THR A 91 -4.92 -30.34 -20.99
N HIS A 92 -4.27 -31.14 -21.84
CA HIS A 92 -3.82 -30.76 -23.20
C HIS A 92 -4.92 -30.27 -24.15
N THR A 93 -6.18 -30.30 -23.78
CA THR A 93 -7.32 -29.92 -24.61
C THR A 93 -7.48 -28.41 -24.82
N ASP A 94 -6.94 -27.58 -23.93
CA ASP A 94 -7.08 -26.11 -23.98
C ASP A 94 -5.77 -25.37 -24.24
N TRP A 95 -4.69 -26.11 -24.58
CA TRP A 95 -3.40 -25.51 -24.84
C TRP A 95 -2.93 -25.86 -26.26
N GLU A 96 -2.68 -24.86 -27.08
CA GLU A 96 -2.06 -24.99 -28.38
C GLU A 96 -0.64 -24.47 -28.36
N ALA A 97 0.29 -25.28 -28.88
CA ALA A 97 1.68 -24.89 -29.10
C ALA A 97 1.74 -23.78 -30.14
N ARG A 98 1.92 -22.54 -29.74
CA ARG A 98 2.02 -21.39 -30.65
C ARG A 98 3.31 -20.63 -30.36
N GLU A 99 3.97 -20.25 -31.45
CA GLU A 99 5.15 -19.40 -31.35
C GLU A 99 4.78 -18.01 -30.85
N GLN A 100 5.51 -17.54 -29.84
CA GLN A 100 5.29 -16.26 -29.17
C GLN A 100 6.61 -15.55 -28.96
N MET A 101 6.58 -14.22 -28.81
CA MET A 101 7.75 -13.46 -28.39
C MET A 101 7.95 -13.61 -26.90
N LEU A 102 9.12 -14.11 -26.50
CA LEU A 102 9.46 -14.47 -25.13
C LEU A 102 10.61 -13.63 -24.60
N PHE A 103 10.52 -13.30 -23.30
CA PHE A 103 11.62 -12.75 -22.51
C PHE A 103 12.31 -13.88 -21.75
N LYS A 104 13.64 -13.95 -21.84
CA LYS A 104 14.50 -14.93 -21.15
C LYS A 104 14.59 -14.66 -19.65
N SER A 105 13.46 -14.69 -18.94
CA SER A 105 13.40 -14.41 -17.52
C SER A 105 14.07 -15.50 -16.67
N THR A 106 14.18 -16.74 -17.20
CA THR A 106 14.92 -17.83 -16.54
C THR A 106 16.41 -17.52 -16.35
N LYS A 107 17.00 -16.61 -17.12
CA LYS A 107 18.36 -16.12 -16.88
C LYS A 107 18.52 -15.34 -15.58
N PHE A 108 17.41 -14.97 -14.94
CA PHE A 108 17.33 -14.14 -13.75
C PHE A 108 16.49 -14.82 -12.65
N ASP A 109 16.59 -16.14 -12.56
CA ASP A 109 15.97 -16.97 -11.52
C ASP A 109 14.42 -17.01 -11.56
N ASP A 110 13.79 -16.71 -12.71
CA ASP A 110 12.37 -17.00 -12.91
C ASP A 110 12.19 -18.49 -13.30
N ASP A 111 11.02 -19.06 -13.05
CA ASP A 111 10.72 -20.47 -13.28
C ASP A 111 10.52 -20.83 -14.76
N ILE A 112 10.08 -19.86 -15.58
CA ILE A 112 9.81 -20.03 -17.01
C ILE A 112 10.00 -18.71 -17.74
N ASP A 113 10.43 -18.76 -19.01
CA ASP A 113 10.49 -17.58 -19.87
C ASP A 113 9.08 -17.02 -20.12
N ARG A 114 8.96 -15.70 -20.13
CA ARG A 114 7.65 -15.03 -20.11
C ARG A 114 7.22 -14.50 -21.48
N PRO A 115 5.97 -14.78 -21.90
CA PRO A 115 5.45 -14.24 -23.14
C PRO A 115 5.18 -12.74 -23.01
N ILE A 116 5.72 -11.97 -23.96
CA ILE A 116 5.51 -10.52 -24.05
C ILE A 116 4.44 -10.22 -25.09
N LYS A 117 4.44 -10.96 -26.18
CA LYS A 117 3.51 -10.80 -27.31
C LYS A 117 2.86 -12.13 -27.62
N LYS A 118 1.54 -12.12 -27.79
CA LYS A 118 0.77 -13.29 -28.17
C LYS A 118 0.96 -13.62 -29.65
N SER A 119 0.53 -14.80 -30.06
CA SER A 119 0.58 -15.24 -31.48
C SER A 119 -0.27 -14.37 -32.41
N ASP A 120 -1.33 -13.72 -31.90
CA ASP A 120 -2.16 -12.78 -32.65
C ASP A 120 -1.55 -11.38 -32.80
N GLY A 121 -0.37 -11.17 -32.25
CA GLY A 121 0.35 -9.89 -32.28
C GLY A 121 -0.03 -8.91 -31.20
N SER A 122 -1.00 -9.23 -30.34
CA SER A 122 -1.36 -8.38 -29.19
C SER A 122 -0.35 -8.52 -28.03
N TRP A 123 -0.22 -7.47 -27.23
CA TRP A 123 0.59 -7.50 -26.01
C TRP A 123 -0.04 -8.40 -24.94
N THR A 124 0.78 -9.12 -24.21
CA THR A 124 0.35 -9.71 -22.93
C THR A 124 0.27 -8.63 -21.86
N TYR A 125 -0.37 -8.91 -20.71
CA TYR A 125 -0.35 -8.01 -19.56
C TYR A 125 1.05 -7.74 -19.01
N PHE A 126 2.00 -8.62 -19.30
CA PHE A 126 3.38 -8.48 -18.82
C PHE A 126 4.18 -7.43 -19.60
N ALA A 127 3.82 -7.11 -20.85
CA ALA A 127 4.54 -6.13 -21.65
C ALA A 127 4.46 -4.69 -21.08
N PRO A 128 3.30 -4.17 -20.68
CA PRO A 128 3.20 -2.91 -19.94
C PRO A 128 3.96 -2.92 -18.63
N ASP A 129 3.87 -4.00 -17.83
CA ASP A 129 4.60 -4.13 -16.57
C ASP A 129 6.10 -4.04 -16.77
N LEU A 130 6.63 -4.69 -17.79
CA LEU A 130 8.04 -4.65 -18.16
C LEU A 130 8.49 -3.22 -18.51
N ALA A 131 7.72 -2.51 -19.33
CA ALA A 131 8.01 -1.13 -19.70
C ALA A 131 7.93 -0.18 -18.50
N TYR A 132 6.97 -0.40 -17.58
CA TYR A 132 6.81 0.41 -16.38
C TYR A 132 7.97 0.23 -15.40
N HIS A 133 8.48 -0.99 -15.23
CA HIS A 133 9.67 -1.22 -14.40
C HIS A 133 10.93 -0.63 -15.01
N ALA A 134 11.07 -0.66 -16.35
CA ALA A 134 12.13 0.07 -17.03
C ALA A 134 12.04 1.60 -16.79
N ASP A 135 10.81 2.17 -16.76
CA ASP A 135 10.59 3.58 -16.41
C ASP A 135 10.96 3.88 -14.95
N LYS A 136 10.57 3.01 -14.00
CA LYS A 136 10.95 3.15 -12.59
C LYS A 136 12.47 3.24 -12.42
N LEU A 137 13.22 2.40 -13.11
CA LEU A 137 14.69 2.42 -13.05
C LEU A 137 15.30 3.72 -13.62
N LYS A 138 14.70 4.29 -14.67
CA LYS A 138 15.13 5.58 -15.24
C LYS A 138 14.95 6.76 -14.28
N ARG A 139 14.08 6.63 -13.27
CA ARG A 139 13.90 7.65 -12.22
C ARG A 139 15.09 7.72 -11.25
N GLY A 140 16.00 6.75 -11.29
CA GLY A 140 17.29 6.82 -10.58
C GLY A 140 17.25 6.39 -9.12
N PHE A 141 16.20 5.73 -8.64
CA PHE A 141 16.12 5.22 -7.27
C PHE A 141 17.11 4.08 -7.03
N ASP A 142 17.66 4.01 -5.82
CA ASP A 142 18.53 2.91 -5.39
C ASP A 142 17.73 1.74 -4.82
N VAL A 143 16.52 2.00 -4.32
CA VAL A 143 15.58 1.00 -3.81
C VAL A 143 14.25 1.17 -4.54
N VAL A 144 13.73 0.09 -5.09
CA VAL A 144 12.41 0.01 -5.71
C VAL A 144 11.57 -0.99 -4.93
N ILE A 145 10.40 -0.56 -4.45
CA ILE A 145 9.51 -1.39 -3.64
C ILE A 145 8.17 -1.48 -4.35
N ASP A 146 7.75 -2.69 -4.70
CA ASP A 146 6.41 -2.95 -5.20
C ASP A 146 5.51 -3.48 -4.09
N ILE A 147 4.31 -2.94 -3.98
CA ILE A 147 3.29 -3.40 -3.04
C ILE A 147 2.17 -4.04 -3.86
N LEU A 148 2.00 -5.35 -3.70
CA LEU A 148 1.07 -6.16 -4.48
C LEU A 148 0.12 -6.93 -3.55
N GLY A 149 -1.08 -7.25 -4.04
CA GLY A 149 -1.96 -8.19 -3.38
C GLY A 149 -1.34 -9.60 -3.34
N ALA A 150 -1.68 -10.39 -2.34
CA ALA A 150 -1.15 -11.74 -2.16
C ALA A 150 -1.47 -12.69 -3.32
N ASP A 151 -2.56 -12.43 -4.05
CA ASP A 151 -2.94 -13.12 -5.29
C ASP A 151 -1.94 -12.92 -6.44
N HIS A 152 -1.07 -11.90 -6.35
CA HIS A 152 0.01 -11.63 -7.29
C HIS A 152 1.37 -12.25 -6.89
N SER A 153 1.41 -13.17 -5.92
CA SER A 153 2.66 -13.82 -5.48
C SER A 153 3.47 -14.45 -6.62
N GLY A 154 2.80 -15.02 -7.62
CA GLY A 154 3.44 -15.57 -8.83
C GLY A 154 4.09 -14.52 -9.76
N TYR A 155 3.89 -13.21 -9.49
CA TYR A 155 4.53 -12.14 -10.25
C TYR A 155 5.92 -11.75 -9.73
N VAL A 156 6.25 -12.11 -8.51
CA VAL A 156 7.48 -11.65 -7.83
C VAL A 156 8.75 -12.02 -8.60
N SER A 157 8.90 -13.29 -9.00
CA SER A 157 10.08 -13.77 -9.73
C SER A 157 10.24 -13.06 -11.07
N ARG A 158 9.14 -12.91 -11.82
CA ARG A 158 9.18 -12.26 -13.14
C ARG A 158 9.50 -10.77 -13.05
N LEU A 159 9.03 -10.06 -12.04
CA LEU A 159 9.37 -8.66 -11.81
C LEU A 159 10.83 -8.49 -11.39
N LYS A 160 11.35 -9.38 -10.53
CA LYS A 160 12.79 -9.43 -10.21
C LYS A 160 13.62 -9.65 -11.46
N ALA A 161 13.21 -10.56 -12.34
CA ALA A 161 13.89 -10.80 -13.60
C ALA A 161 13.91 -9.55 -14.50
N VAL A 162 12.81 -8.80 -14.56
CA VAL A 162 12.73 -7.53 -15.32
C VAL A 162 13.71 -6.50 -14.77
N ILE A 163 13.68 -6.27 -13.44
CA ILE A 163 14.60 -5.31 -12.80
C ILE A 163 16.05 -5.69 -13.09
N ASN A 164 16.44 -6.95 -12.91
CA ASN A 164 17.80 -7.42 -13.16
C ASN A 164 18.21 -7.31 -14.64
N ALA A 165 17.27 -7.48 -15.57
CA ALA A 165 17.53 -7.35 -17.00
C ALA A 165 17.79 -5.90 -17.44
N PHE A 166 17.12 -4.92 -16.82
CA PHE A 166 17.25 -3.51 -17.16
C PHE A 166 18.26 -2.76 -16.33
N ALA A 167 18.50 -3.16 -15.08
CA ALA A 167 19.38 -2.43 -14.18
C ALA A 167 20.80 -2.30 -14.72
N GLU A 168 21.30 -1.08 -14.84
CA GLU A 168 22.69 -0.75 -15.23
C GLU A 168 23.60 -0.65 -14.00
N LYS A 169 23.04 -0.39 -12.85
CA LYS A 169 23.68 -0.40 -11.54
C LYS A 169 22.92 -1.32 -10.59
N ARG A 170 23.53 -1.63 -9.45
CA ARG A 170 22.84 -2.41 -8.41
C ARG A 170 21.65 -1.59 -7.87
N VAL A 171 20.46 -2.13 -8.04
CA VAL A 171 19.21 -1.62 -7.48
C VAL A 171 18.65 -2.69 -6.55
N GLU A 172 18.30 -2.29 -5.34
CA GLU A 172 17.58 -3.17 -4.41
C GLU A 172 16.10 -3.19 -4.83
N PHE A 173 15.58 -4.40 -5.08
CA PHE A 173 14.18 -4.58 -5.45
C PHE A 173 13.46 -5.47 -4.45
N GLU A 174 12.47 -4.91 -3.79
CA GLU A 174 11.64 -5.58 -2.81
C GLU A 174 10.18 -5.65 -3.28
N VAL A 175 9.51 -6.77 -3.00
CA VAL A 175 8.07 -6.91 -3.21
C VAL A 175 7.40 -7.23 -1.87
N LYS A 176 6.47 -6.37 -1.47
CA LYS A 176 5.64 -6.59 -0.28
C LYS A 176 4.27 -7.11 -0.72
N LEU A 177 3.98 -8.35 -0.33
CA LEU A 177 2.68 -8.95 -0.59
C LEU A 177 1.72 -8.61 0.55
N VAL A 178 0.59 -7.99 0.24
CA VAL A 178 -0.41 -7.56 1.21
C VAL A 178 -1.58 -8.52 1.20
N GLN A 179 -1.93 -9.05 2.37
CA GLN A 179 -3.04 -9.96 2.55
C GLN A 179 -4.39 -9.22 2.56
N LEU A 180 -5.47 -9.98 2.40
CA LEU A 180 -6.82 -9.45 2.39
C LEU A 180 -7.19 -8.84 3.74
N VAL A 181 -7.90 -7.71 3.68
CA VAL A 181 -8.59 -7.10 4.82
C VAL A 181 -10.05 -7.51 4.78
N LYS A 182 -10.57 -8.04 5.89
CA LYS A 182 -11.99 -8.31 6.06
C LYS A 182 -12.59 -7.21 6.92
N LEU A 183 -13.64 -6.57 6.41
CA LEU A 183 -14.41 -5.63 7.19
C LEU A 183 -15.47 -6.37 7.97
N ILE A 184 -15.55 -6.12 9.30
CA ILE A 184 -16.52 -6.74 10.21
C ILE A 184 -17.37 -5.64 10.84
N LYS A 185 -18.67 -5.84 10.89
CA LYS A 185 -19.63 -4.97 11.57
C LYS A 185 -20.76 -5.83 12.14
N ASN A 186 -21.17 -5.58 13.38
CA ASN A 186 -22.16 -6.37 14.10
C ASN A 186 -21.82 -7.88 14.08
N GLU A 187 -20.56 -8.22 14.35
CA GLU A 187 -20.00 -9.59 14.35
C GLU A 187 -20.13 -10.32 12.99
N LYS A 188 -20.43 -9.61 11.91
CA LYS A 188 -20.59 -10.17 10.56
C LYS A 188 -19.56 -9.60 9.59
N VAL A 189 -18.99 -10.48 8.78
CA VAL A 189 -18.13 -10.05 7.67
C VAL A 189 -18.97 -9.36 6.61
N LEU A 190 -18.63 -8.13 6.29
CA LEU A 190 -19.24 -7.37 5.21
C LEU A 190 -18.77 -7.94 3.86
N LYS A 191 -19.67 -8.59 3.15
CA LYS A 191 -19.36 -9.17 1.85
C LYS A 191 -19.35 -8.07 0.79
N MET A 192 -18.23 -7.98 0.06
CA MET A 192 -18.10 -7.08 -1.08
C MET A 192 -18.13 -7.87 -2.38
N SER A 193 -18.92 -7.43 -3.34
CA SER A 193 -19.02 -8.04 -4.66
C SER A 193 -19.04 -7.00 -5.75
N LYS A 194 -17.97 -6.91 -6.52
CA LYS A 194 -17.90 -6.02 -7.70
C LYS A 194 -19.01 -6.30 -8.72
N ARG A 195 -19.44 -7.57 -8.84
CA ARG A 195 -20.49 -7.98 -9.79
C ARG A 195 -21.90 -7.58 -9.33
N ALA A 196 -22.14 -7.59 -8.02
CA ALA A 196 -23.41 -7.15 -7.44
C ALA A 196 -23.49 -5.64 -7.21
N GLY A 197 -22.38 -4.91 -7.36
CA GLY A 197 -22.29 -3.48 -7.03
C GLY A 197 -22.20 -3.20 -5.53
N ASP A 198 -22.08 -4.26 -4.70
CA ASP A 198 -21.93 -4.16 -3.26
C ASP A 198 -20.45 -3.98 -2.91
N TYR A 199 -20.05 -2.77 -2.60
CA TYR A 199 -18.71 -2.45 -2.10
C TYR A 199 -18.77 -1.25 -1.16
N ILE A 200 -17.87 -1.23 -0.21
CA ILE A 200 -17.73 -0.14 0.75
C ILE A 200 -16.65 0.80 0.21
N LEU A 201 -16.99 2.06 0.07
CA LEU A 201 -16.05 3.11 -0.30
C LEU A 201 -15.22 3.54 0.91
N VAL A 202 -14.07 4.12 0.65
CA VAL A 202 -13.24 4.73 1.70
C VAL A 202 -14.02 5.83 2.44
N GLN A 203 -14.85 6.58 1.73
CA GLN A 203 -15.70 7.61 2.33
C GLN A 203 -16.73 7.03 3.29
N ASP A 204 -17.40 5.93 2.92
CA ASP A 204 -18.37 5.25 3.80
C ASP A 204 -17.71 4.83 5.12
N LEU A 205 -16.46 4.35 5.03
CA LEU A 205 -15.70 3.96 6.21
C LEU A 205 -15.29 5.18 7.05
N LEU A 206 -14.91 6.29 6.41
CA LEU A 206 -14.52 7.54 7.08
C LEU A 206 -15.70 8.26 7.76
N GLU A 207 -16.93 8.02 7.32
CA GLU A 207 -18.14 8.50 8.00
C GLU A 207 -18.37 7.78 9.33
N GLU A 208 -17.92 6.54 9.46
CA GLU A 208 -18.07 5.74 10.67
C GLU A 208 -16.85 5.83 11.60
N VAL A 209 -15.64 5.80 11.04
CA VAL A 209 -14.39 5.68 11.81
C VAL A 209 -13.40 6.76 11.35
N SER A 210 -12.74 7.43 12.29
CA SER A 210 -11.75 8.45 11.94
C SER A 210 -10.55 7.90 11.17
N SER A 211 -9.90 8.76 10.38
CA SER A 211 -8.70 8.38 9.61
C SER A 211 -7.57 7.84 10.49
N ASP A 212 -7.40 8.38 11.70
CA ASP A 212 -6.38 7.91 12.65
C ASP A 212 -6.58 6.45 13.03
N PHE A 213 -7.85 6.05 13.27
CA PHE A 213 -8.18 4.67 13.58
C PHE A 213 -7.91 3.76 12.40
N ILE A 214 -8.37 4.15 11.19
CA ILE A 214 -8.15 3.36 9.98
C ILE A 214 -6.64 3.14 9.77
N ARG A 215 -5.85 4.22 9.80
CA ARG A 215 -4.40 4.15 9.58
C ARG A 215 -3.69 3.29 10.63
N PHE A 216 -3.99 3.51 11.91
CA PHE A 216 -3.36 2.77 13.00
C PHE A 216 -3.64 1.27 12.87
N VAL A 217 -4.90 0.88 12.65
CA VAL A 217 -5.30 -0.53 12.55
C VAL A 217 -4.73 -1.17 11.30
N MET A 218 -4.79 -0.50 10.14
CA MET A 218 -4.20 -1.02 8.90
C MET A 218 -2.68 -1.24 9.04
N LEU A 219 -1.99 -0.39 9.79
CA LEU A 219 -0.55 -0.51 10.05
C LEU A 219 -0.22 -1.40 11.25
N SER A 220 -1.19 -1.87 12.03
CA SER A 220 -0.93 -2.69 13.23
C SER A 220 -0.68 -4.17 12.93
N ARG A 221 -0.71 -4.59 11.68
CA ARG A 221 -0.42 -5.96 11.25
C ARG A 221 0.73 -5.98 10.26
N ASN A 222 1.49 -7.06 10.28
CA ASN A 222 2.43 -7.32 9.20
C ASN A 222 1.65 -7.51 7.89
N ASN A 223 2.18 -7.03 6.77
CA ASN A 223 1.53 -7.09 5.46
C ASN A 223 1.19 -8.51 4.98
N ASP A 224 1.92 -9.52 5.44
CA ASP A 224 1.72 -10.93 5.09
C ASP A 224 0.66 -11.65 5.95
N VAL A 225 0.07 -10.96 6.93
CA VAL A 225 -0.96 -11.50 7.83
C VAL A 225 -2.32 -10.90 7.50
N PRO A 226 -3.38 -11.70 7.30
CA PRO A 226 -4.73 -11.20 7.11
C PRO A 226 -5.18 -10.30 8.26
N LEU A 227 -5.93 -9.24 7.94
CA LEU A 227 -6.47 -8.31 8.92
C LEU A 227 -7.99 -8.40 8.95
N ASP A 228 -8.53 -8.64 10.13
CA ASP A 228 -9.93 -8.44 10.45
C ASP A 228 -10.12 -7.03 11.00
N PHE A 229 -10.75 -6.16 10.22
CA PHE A 229 -11.03 -4.77 10.58
C PHE A 229 -12.44 -4.71 11.18
N ASP A 230 -12.51 -4.71 12.50
CA ASP A 230 -13.77 -4.68 13.26
C ASP A 230 -14.16 -3.22 13.56
N ILE A 231 -15.22 -2.75 12.87
CA ILE A 231 -15.70 -1.37 12.99
C ILE A 231 -16.25 -1.10 14.40
N ASP A 232 -16.96 -2.06 14.99
CA ASP A 232 -17.58 -1.89 16.31
C ASP A 232 -16.51 -1.79 17.41
N LEU A 233 -15.45 -2.61 17.29
CA LEU A 233 -14.30 -2.52 18.19
C LEU A 233 -13.61 -1.16 18.07
N MET A 234 -13.48 -0.63 16.86
CA MET A 234 -12.84 0.68 16.63
C MET A 234 -13.64 1.83 17.21
N LEU A 235 -14.95 1.72 17.30
CA LEU A 235 -15.82 2.72 17.93
C LEU A 235 -15.86 2.61 19.46
N SER A 236 -15.41 1.50 20.01
CA SER A 236 -15.42 1.27 21.46
C SER A 236 -14.41 2.16 22.20
N LYS A 237 -14.81 2.74 23.33
CA LYS A 237 -13.95 3.50 24.24
C LYS A 237 -13.43 2.59 25.37
N SER A 238 -12.82 1.48 25.00
CA SER A 238 -12.33 0.47 25.93
C SER A 238 -10.82 0.23 25.76
N LYS A 239 -10.24 -0.47 26.75
CA LYS A 239 -8.84 -0.91 26.68
C LYS A 239 -8.57 -1.92 25.55
N ASP A 240 -9.63 -2.56 25.05
CA ASP A 240 -9.55 -3.54 23.97
C ASP A 240 -9.38 -2.87 22.60
N ASN A 241 -9.70 -1.56 22.52
CA ASN A 241 -9.42 -0.74 21.35
C ASN A 241 -7.99 -0.16 21.45
N PRO A 242 -7.03 -0.66 20.67
CA PRO A 242 -5.63 -0.25 20.81
C PRO A 242 -5.41 1.21 20.44
N VAL A 243 -6.17 1.76 19.50
CA VAL A 243 -6.06 3.17 19.11
C VAL A 243 -6.53 4.08 20.22
N PHE A 244 -7.72 3.81 20.76
CA PHE A 244 -8.25 4.56 21.90
C PHE A 244 -7.28 4.51 23.09
N TYR A 245 -6.69 3.36 23.34
CA TYR A 245 -5.76 3.16 24.45
C TYR A 245 -4.50 4.03 24.33
N VAL A 246 -3.93 4.11 23.13
CA VAL A 246 -2.78 4.98 22.84
C VAL A 246 -3.16 6.46 22.90
N GLN A 247 -4.28 6.85 22.28
CA GLN A 247 -4.77 8.24 22.32
C GLN A 247 -5.09 8.69 23.75
N TYR A 248 -5.60 7.79 24.59
CA TYR A 248 -5.91 8.09 25.98
C TYR A 248 -4.65 8.34 26.82
N ALA A 249 -3.56 7.59 26.57
CA ALA A 249 -2.26 7.87 27.16
C ALA A 249 -1.76 9.27 26.77
N TYR A 250 -1.81 9.60 25.48
CA TYR A 250 -1.43 10.92 24.97
C TYR A 250 -2.27 12.05 25.59
N ALA A 251 -3.59 11.89 25.65
CA ALA A 251 -4.48 12.89 26.27
C ALA A 251 -4.16 13.11 27.75
N ARG A 252 -3.86 12.05 28.52
CA ARG A 252 -3.45 12.13 29.92
C ARG A 252 -2.12 12.88 30.07
N ILE A 253 -1.11 12.53 29.30
CA ILE A 253 0.21 13.18 29.33
C ILE A 253 0.04 14.68 29.06
N ASN A 254 -0.71 15.05 28.01
CA ASN A 254 -0.96 16.46 27.71
C ASN A 254 -1.74 17.18 28.81
N SER A 255 -2.65 16.49 29.51
CA SER A 255 -3.36 17.04 30.66
C SER A 255 -2.40 17.35 31.84
N ILE A 256 -1.45 16.46 32.10
CA ILE A 256 -0.39 16.67 33.11
C ILE A 256 0.45 17.90 32.77
N ILE A 257 0.96 17.95 31.52
CA ILE A 257 1.79 19.05 31.01
C ILE A 257 1.06 20.39 31.21
N ARG A 258 -0.21 20.46 30.81
CA ARG A 258 -1.04 21.67 30.98
C ARG A 258 -1.26 22.04 32.47
N THR A 259 -1.55 21.07 33.32
CA THR A 259 -1.81 21.28 34.73
C THR A 259 -0.55 21.79 35.44
N LEU A 260 0.59 21.24 35.11
CA LEU A 260 1.89 21.64 35.67
C LEU A 260 2.46 22.89 34.99
N LYS A 261 1.81 23.42 33.96
CA LYS A 261 2.29 24.56 33.14
C LYS A 261 3.71 24.37 32.57
N ILE A 262 4.06 23.13 32.27
CA ILE A 262 5.34 22.77 31.67
C ILE A 262 5.28 23.04 30.17
N SER A 263 6.29 23.72 29.62
CA SER A 263 6.48 23.78 28.16
C SER A 263 7.31 22.57 27.70
N LEU A 264 6.95 21.97 26.56
CA LEU A 264 7.77 20.90 25.95
C LEU A 264 9.17 21.37 25.55
N ASN A 265 9.38 22.70 25.45
CA ASN A 265 10.66 23.32 25.17
C ASN A 265 11.45 23.66 26.43
N ASP A 266 10.86 23.49 27.62
CA ASP A 266 11.56 23.74 28.87
C ASP A 266 12.63 22.67 29.05
N GLN A 267 13.88 23.12 29.27
CA GLN A 267 14.96 22.22 29.67
C GLN A 267 14.74 21.81 31.14
N ILE A 268 14.11 20.67 31.33
CA ILE A 268 13.98 20.07 32.67
C ILE A 268 15.32 19.42 33.01
N SER A 269 16.08 20.06 33.91
CA SER A 269 17.32 19.50 34.39
C SER A 269 17.05 18.45 35.47
N ILE A 270 17.28 17.20 35.14
CA ILE A 270 17.23 16.09 36.10
C ILE A 270 18.66 15.83 36.60
N ASN A 271 18.87 15.92 37.92
CA ASN A 271 20.16 15.53 38.48
C ASN A 271 20.29 14.00 38.47
N ALA A 272 21.00 13.48 37.49
CA ALA A 272 21.19 12.05 37.28
C ALA A 272 21.83 11.32 38.49
N LYS A 273 22.52 12.06 39.40
CA LYS A 273 23.13 11.47 40.60
C LYS A 273 22.11 11.26 41.74
N THR A 274 21.03 12.02 41.76
CA THR A 274 20.01 11.96 42.83
C THR A 274 18.69 11.36 42.34
N PHE A 275 18.46 11.27 41.02
CA PHE A 275 17.28 10.68 40.47
C PHE A 275 17.37 9.16 40.54
N GLN A 276 16.51 8.55 41.30
CA GLN A 276 16.33 7.10 41.37
C GLN A 276 14.94 6.73 40.91
N PRO A 277 14.81 6.23 39.67
CA PRO A 277 13.50 5.82 39.17
C PRO A 277 12.97 4.65 39.95
N ASN A 278 11.67 4.65 40.22
CA ASN A 278 10.98 3.48 40.70
C ASN A 278 10.85 2.42 39.59
N GLU A 279 10.36 1.23 39.91
CA GLU A 279 10.26 0.13 38.93
C GLU A 279 9.40 0.48 37.69
N TYR A 280 8.34 1.24 37.84
CA TYR A 280 7.46 1.66 36.76
C TYR A 280 8.13 2.72 35.87
N GLU A 281 8.79 3.68 36.47
CA GLU A 281 9.54 4.73 35.78
C GLU A 281 10.71 4.13 35.00
N ASP A 282 11.46 3.19 35.60
CA ASP A 282 12.58 2.52 34.92
C ASP A 282 12.10 1.76 33.66
N LYS A 283 10.95 1.06 33.74
CA LYS A 283 10.36 0.39 32.59
C LYS A 283 9.98 1.37 31.46
N ILE A 284 9.40 2.51 31.79
CA ILE A 284 9.03 3.54 30.81
C ILE A 284 10.30 4.13 30.19
N ILE A 285 11.30 4.48 30.99
CA ILE A 285 12.57 5.05 30.53
C ILE A 285 13.25 4.09 29.56
N ARG A 286 13.39 2.82 29.92
CA ARG A 286 13.98 1.79 29.05
C ARG A 286 13.20 1.67 27.73
N LYS A 287 11.87 1.68 27.80
CA LYS A 287 11.02 1.61 26.60
C LYS A 287 11.23 2.81 25.67
N ILE A 288 11.38 4.01 26.22
CA ILE A 288 11.68 5.23 25.44
C ILE A 288 13.05 5.10 24.74
N PHE A 289 14.06 4.56 25.41
CA PHE A 289 15.39 4.34 24.80
C PHE A 289 15.40 3.27 23.70
N GLU A 290 14.39 2.41 23.59
CA GLU A 290 14.25 1.47 22.48
C GLU A 290 13.84 2.16 21.16
N TRP A 291 13.28 3.38 21.22
CA TRP A 291 12.68 4.06 20.07
C TRP A 291 13.59 4.16 18.84
N PRO A 292 14.86 4.61 18.92
CA PRO A 292 15.74 4.66 17.75
C PRO A 292 15.91 3.29 17.08
N LYS A 293 16.07 2.23 17.88
CA LYS A 293 16.21 0.86 17.36
C LYS A 293 14.93 0.37 16.68
N ILE A 294 13.76 0.76 17.19
CA ILE A 294 12.47 0.41 16.59
C ILE A 294 12.33 1.09 15.22
N ILE A 295 12.67 2.38 15.11
CA ILE A 295 12.62 3.11 13.83
C ILE A 295 13.59 2.51 12.83
N ASP A 296 14.84 2.26 13.19
CA ASP A 296 15.83 1.63 12.33
C ASP A 296 15.34 0.27 11.81
N SER A 297 14.83 -0.56 12.73
CA SER A 297 14.32 -1.88 12.37
C SER A 297 13.07 -1.81 11.49
N ALA A 298 12.15 -0.88 11.76
CA ALA A 298 10.95 -0.70 10.96
C ALA A 298 11.28 -0.23 9.53
N SER A 299 12.21 0.71 9.42
CA SER A 299 12.68 1.26 8.15
C SER A 299 13.45 0.21 7.33
N TYR A 300 14.49 -0.39 7.92
CA TYR A 300 15.36 -1.34 7.21
C TYR A 300 14.59 -2.59 6.72
N LYS A 301 13.68 -3.10 7.54
CA LYS A 301 12.89 -4.30 7.20
C LYS A 301 11.60 -4.00 6.45
N LEU A 302 11.27 -2.72 6.25
CA LEU A 302 10.00 -2.29 5.68
C LEU A 302 8.80 -2.86 6.46
N GLU A 303 8.86 -2.76 7.79
CA GLU A 303 7.89 -3.32 8.73
C GLU A 303 7.24 -2.22 9.59
N PRO A 304 6.37 -1.37 9.01
CA PRO A 304 5.77 -0.23 9.72
C PRO A 304 4.92 -0.63 10.92
N HIS A 305 4.44 -1.87 10.99
CA HIS A 305 3.64 -2.39 12.10
C HIS A 305 4.38 -2.34 13.45
N LYS A 306 5.70 -2.28 13.47
CA LYS A 306 6.49 -2.15 14.71
C LYS A 306 6.19 -0.85 15.45
N ILE A 307 5.79 0.21 14.75
CA ILE A 307 5.50 1.51 15.36
C ILE A 307 4.20 1.47 16.18
N PRO A 308 3.04 1.02 15.65
CA PRO A 308 1.84 0.83 16.45
C PRO A 308 2.04 -0.11 17.65
N PHE A 309 2.80 -1.21 17.50
CA PHE A 309 3.13 -2.09 18.61
C PHE A 309 3.92 -1.38 19.70
N TYR A 310 4.97 -0.66 19.33
CA TYR A 310 5.75 0.12 20.28
C TYR A 310 4.89 1.14 21.03
N LEU A 311 4.03 1.88 20.32
CA LEU A 311 3.13 2.87 20.94
C LEU A 311 2.15 2.22 21.92
N PHE A 312 1.61 1.06 21.57
CA PHE A 312 0.71 0.33 22.45
C PHE A 312 1.42 -0.17 23.72
N GLU A 313 2.63 -0.73 23.60
CA GLU A 313 3.44 -1.18 24.73
C GLU A 313 3.83 0.00 25.65
N LEU A 314 4.30 1.10 25.07
CA LEU A 314 4.64 2.31 25.85
C LEU A 314 3.41 2.86 26.58
N SER A 315 2.25 2.90 25.92
CA SER A 315 0.99 3.32 26.53
C SER A 315 0.58 2.41 27.68
N THR A 316 0.80 1.10 27.52
CA THR A 316 0.50 0.11 28.58
C THR A 316 1.35 0.35 29.82
N LEU A 317 2.65 0.61 29.66
CA LEU A 317 3.55 0.95 30.76
C LEU A 317 3.12 2.25 31.45
N PHE A 318 2.76 3.27 30.67
CA PHE A 318 2.29 4.54 31.20
C PHE A 318 0.98 4.39 31.98
N HIS A 319 0.00 3.66 31.48
CA HIS A 319 -1.27 3.44 32.19
C HIS A 319 -1.08 2.65 33.47
N SER A 320 -0.16 1.68 33.48
CA SER A 320 0.20 0.92 34.70
C SER A 320 0.82 1.84 35.75
N TYR A 321 1.76 2.69 35.38
CA TYR A 321 2.34 3.70 36.25
C TYR A 321 1.28 4.66 36.83
N TRP A 322 0.41 5.18 35.96
CA TRP A 322 -0.67 6.08 36.35
C TRP A 322 -1.65 5.45 37.34
N SER A 323 -2.02 4.20 37.10
CA SER A 323 -2.95 3.47 38.00
C SER A 323 -2.32 3.26 39.38
N LYS A 324 -1.05 2.91 39.46
CA LYS A 324 -0.31 2.76 40.73
C LYS A 324 -0.25 4.07 41.51
N GLY A 325 0.08 5.18 40.85
CA GLY A 325 0.09 6.49 41.49
C GLY A 325 -1.27 6.95 42.07
N ASN A 326 -2.39 6.43 41.56
CA ASN A 326 -3.72 6.65 42.12
C ASN A 326 -4.01 5.75 43.32
N GLU A 327 -3.47 4.54 43.38
CA GLU A 327 -3.57 3.62 44.50
C GLU A 327 -2.79 4.14 45.73
N ASP A 328 -1.60 4.66 45.49
CA ASP A 328 -0.72 5.20 46.56
C ASP A 328 -1.25 6.49 47.19
N LYS A 329 -2.28 7.14 46.60
CA LYS A 329 -2.98 8.32 47.13
C LYS A 329 -4.17 7.98 48.03
N LYS A 330 -4.59 6.72 48.12
CA LYS A 330 -5.65 6.23 49.00
C LYS A 330 -5.07 5.72 50.32
#